data_2de9dbb515a145c5166e2ad3f6faf8a9
#
_entry.id   2de9dbb515a145c5166e2ad3f6faf8a9
#
_cell.length_a   1.000
_cell.length_b   1.000
_cell.length_c   1.000
_cell.angle_alpha   90.00
_cell.angle_beta   90.00
_cell.angle_gamma   90.00
#
_symmetry.space_group_name_H-M   'P 1'
#
loop_
_entity.id
_entity.type
_entity.pdbx_description
1 polymer ?
#
loop_
_entity_poly.entity_id
_entity_poly.type
_entity_poly.pdbx_seq_one_letter_code
_entity_poly.pdbx_strand_id
1 'polypeptide(L)'
;MNLQEQIRRILREEFLNDSKGWGNSNQKLERTFKFKDFNESIEFVNKVSKIAETQNHHPDIEIKYNKVKISITDHEKGGVSDKCHKLVKDIDKL
;
A
#
# COMPACT_ATOMS: atom_id res chain seq x y z
N MET A 1 6.51 15.74 -0.07
CA MET A 1 7.36 15.02 0.91
C MET A 1 8.67 15.75 1.04
N ASN A 2 9.12 16.02 2.26
CA ASN A 2 10.39 16.70 2.44
C ASN A 2 11.55 15.71 2.31
N LEU A 3 12.77 16.25 2.26
CA LEU A 3 13.95 15.46 2.02
C LEU A 3 14.18 14.39 3.08
N GLN A 4 13.95 14.73 4.33
CA GLN A 4 14.17 13.76 5.41
C GLN A 4 13.18 12.60 5.35
N GLU A 5 11.95 12.89 5.00
CA GLU A 5 10.96 11.84 4.84
C GLU A 5 11.31 10.92 3.68
N GLN A 6 11.85 11.49 2.61
CA GLN A 6 12.30 10.70 1.47
C GLN A 6 13.47 9.81 1.86
N ILE A 7 14.42 10.34 2.61
CA ILE A 7 15.57 9.57 3.06
C ILE A 7 15.13 8.42 3.96
N ARG A 8 14.25 8.69 4.92
CA ARG A 8 13.76 7.64 5.80
C ARG A 8 13.02 6.57 5.05
N ARG A 9 12.25 6.96 4.04
CA ARG A 9 11.53 6.00 3.21
C ARG A 9 12.52 5.12 2.45
N ILE A 10 13.55 5.73 1.86
CA ILE A 10 14.55 4.99 1.12
C ILE A 10 15.28 4.00 2.01
N LEU A 11 15.71 4.44 3.19
CA LEU A 11 16.40 3.57 4.13
C LEU A 11 15.54 2.39 4.54
N ARG A 12 14.25 2.63 4.77
CA ARG A 12 13.34 1.56 5.11
C ARG A 12 13.16 0.61 3.94
N GLU A 13 13.08 1.14 2.74
CA GLU A 13 12.85 0.34 1.54
C GLU A 13 14.07 -0.47 1.13
N GLU A 14 15.25 -0.11 1.61
CA GLU A 14 16.43 -0.94 1.41
C GLU A 14 16.28 -2.31 2.05
N PHE A 15 15.53 -2.38 3.15
CA PHE A 15 15.24 -3.63 3.82
C PHE A 15 14.00 -4.29 3.27
N LEU A 16 13.26 -3.56 2.44
CA LEU A 16 12.01 -4.00 1.88
C LEU A 16 12.15 -3.98 0.37
N ASN A 17 12.35 -5.07 -0.25
CA ASN A 17 12.33 -5.09 -1.70
C ASN A 17 10.94 -5.56 -2.12
N ASP A 18 10.55 -5.24 -3.33
CA ASP A 18 9.27 -5.63 -3.90
C ASP A 18 8.14 -5.50 -2.88
N SER A 19 7.57 -6.60 -2.45
CA SER A 19 6.48 -6.56 -1.50
C SER A 19 6.93 -6.66 -0.06
N LYS A 20 8.19 -6.44 0.24
CA LYS A 20 8.63 -6.37 1.63
C LYS A 20 7.95 -5.18 2.33
N GLY A 21 7.67 -5.35 3.61
CA GLY A 21 6.81 -4.43 4.34
C GLY A 21 5.35 -4.82 4.18
N TRP A 22 5.05 -5.67 3.22
CA TRP A 22 3.73 -6.23 3.02
C TRP A 22 3.72 -7.64 3.57
N GLY A 23 2.92 -7.88 4.59
CA GLY A 23 2.74 -9.22 5.12
C GLY A 23 1.95 -10.06 4.13
N ASN A 24 2.31 -11.32 4.01
CA ASN A 24 1.60 -12.25 3.16
C ASN A 24 0.95 -13.31 4.03
N SER A 25 -0.32 -13.12 4.35
CA SER A 25 -1.07 -14.06 5.17
C SER A 25 -2.50 -14.17 4.65
N ASN A 26 -3.12 -15.34 4.84
CA ASN A 26 -4.49 -15.59 4.39
C ASN A 26 -4.67 -15.25 2.91
N GLN A 27 -3.64 -15.51 2.09
CA GLN A 27 -3.68 -15.27 0.66
C GLN A 27 -3.89 -13.79 0.32
N LYS A 28 -3.36 -12.90 1.16
CA LYS A 28 -3.43 -11.46 0.97
C LYS A 28 -2.07 -10.83 1.22
N LEU A 29 -1.84 -9.71 0.55
CA LEU A 29 -0.72 -8.83 0.89
C LEU A 29 -1.29 -7.69 1.72
N GLU A 30 -0.75 -7.48 2.90
CA GLU A 30 -1.26 -6.46 3.82
C GLU A 30 -0.13 -5.57 4.32
N ARG A 31 -0.42 -4.29 4.42
CA ARG A 31 0.51 -3.34 5.02
C ARG A 31 -0.25 -2.21 5.68
N THR A 32 0.24 -1.76 6.84
CA THR A 32 -0.30 -0.61 7.53
C THR A 32 0.66 0.56 7.36
N PHE A 33 0.14 1.67 6.87
CA PHE A 33 0.88 2.92 6.70
C PHE A 33 0.51 3.86 7.83
N LYS A 34 1.50 4.59 8.34
CA LYS A 34 1.28 5.54 9.40
C LYS A 34 1.58 6.94 8.91
N PHE A 35 0.70 7.87 9.23
CA PHE A 35 0.80 9.25 8.78
C PHE A 35 0.83 10.21 9.97
N LYS A 36 0.97 11.48 9.66
CA LYS A 36 1.01 12.53 10.66
C LYS A 36 -0.36 12.73 11.30
N ASP A 37 -1.41 12.75 10.48
CA ASP A 37 -2.76 13.01 10.93
C ASP A 37 -3.79 12.39 9.99
N PHE A 38 -5.05 12.64 10.28
CA PHE A 38 -6.16 12.09 9.51
C PHE A 38 -6.19 12.61 8.07
N ASN A 39 -5.88 13.89 7.89
CA ASN A 39 -5.86 14.48 6.54
C ASN A 39 -4.86 13.77 5.64
N GLU A 40 -3.67 13.50 6.14
CA GLU A 40 -2.67 12.77 5.36
C GLU A 40 -3.14 11.36 5.03
N SER A 41 -3.82 10.72 5.97
CA SER A 41 -4.38 9.39 5.73
C SER A 41 -5.37 9.43 4.57
N ILE A 42 -6.24 10.42 4.56
CA ILE A 42 -7.25 10.55 3.50
C ILE A 42 -6.60 10.88 2.16
N GLU A 43 -5.59 11.76 2.16
CA GLU A 43 -4.88 12.07 0.93
C GLU A 43 -4.24 10.81 0.33
N PHE A 44 -3.64 10.00 1.18
CA PHE A 44 -3.04 8.74 0.74
C PHE A 44 -4.10 7.81 0.14
N VAL A 45 -5.22 7.65 0.82
CA VAL A 45 -6.30 6.79 0.33
C VAL A 45 -6.83 7.27 -1.01
N ASN A 46 -6.95 8.58 -1.20
CA ASN A 46 -7.37 9.12 -2.47
C ASN A 46 -6.39 8.79 -3.60
N LYS A 47 -5.11 8.82 -3.32
CA LYS A 47 -4.09 8.43 -4.31
C LYS A 47 -4.16 6.95 -4.61
N VAL A 48 -4.32 6.12 -3.58
CA VAL A 48 -4.48 4.67 -3.76
C VAL A 48 -5.70 4.37 -4.60
N SER A 49 -6.80 5.08 -4.37
CA SER A 49 -8.03 4.81 -5.12
C SER A 49 -7.86 5.07 -6.61
N LYS A 50 -7.11 6.10 -6.97
CA LYS A 50 -6.84 6.40 -8.38
C LYS A 50 -6.04 5.29 -9.05
N ILE A 51 -5.03 4.80 -8.34
CA ILE A 51 -4.22 3.69 -8.85
C ILE A 51 -5.08 2.44 -9.01
N ALA A 52 -5.88 2.14 -7.99
CA ALA A 52 -6.73 0.95 -8.00
C ALA A 52 -7.73 0.99 -9.16
N GLU A 53 -8.33 2.14 -9.40
CA GLU A 53 -9.25 2.30 -10.52
C GLU A 53 -8.55 2.13 -11.86
N THR A 54 -7.37 2.69 -12.00
CA THR A 54 -6.59 2.56 -13.24
C THR A 54 -6.25 1.12 -13.53
N GLN A 55 -5.92 0.34 -12.51
CA GLN A 55 -5.55 -1.06 -12.67
C GLN A 55 -6.73 -2.00 -12.60
N ASN A 56 -7.91 -1.48 -12.29
CA ASN A 56 -9.10 -2.27 -12.09
C ASN A 56 -8.86 -3.40 -11.09
N HIS A 57 -8.17 -3.09 -10.01
CA HIS A 57 -7.85 -4.02 -8.96
C HIS A 57 -7.97 -3.29 -7.63
N HIS A 58 -9.03 -3.58 -6.89
CA HIS A 58 -9.42 -2.78 -5.73
C HIS A 58 -9.01 -3.45 -4.43
N PRO A 59 -8.18 -2.79 -3.63
CA PRO A 59 -7.79 -3.32 -2.32
C PRO A 59 -8.86 -3.05 -1.29
N ASP A 60 -8.80 -3.78 -0.17
CA ASP A 60 -9.55 -3.42 1.01
C ASP A 60 -8.77 -2.35 1.75
N ILE A 61 -9.44 -1.32 2.21
CA ILE A 61 -8.82 -0.18 2.88
C ILE A 61 -9.48 0.05 4.22
N GLU A 62 -8.67 0.10 5.27
CA GLU A 62 -9.16 0.39 6.60
C GLU A 62 -8.43 1.61 7.12
N ILE A 63 -9.17 2.61 7.54
CA ILE A 63 -8.60 3.87 8.04
C ILE A 63 -8.90 3.99 9.52
N LYS A 64 -7.85 4.19 10.31
CA LYS A 64 -7.97 4.47 11.74
C LYS A 64 -7.13 5.68 12.07
N TYR A 65 -7.75 6.85 12.11
CA TYR A 65 -7.10 8.12 12.36
C TYR A 65 -5.89 8.34 11.43
N ASN A 66 -4.69 8.11 11.92
CA ASN A 66 -3.45 8.35 11.15
C ASN A 66 -2.85 7.05 10.59
N LYS A 67 -3.62 5.98 10.59
CA LYS A 67 -3.16 4.69 10.08
C LYS A 67 -4.07 4.20 8.98
N VAL A 68 -3.48 3.70 7.92
CA VAL A 68 -4.23 3.13 6.79
C VAL A 68 -3.72 1.72 6.54
N LYS A 69 -4.59 0.75 6.66
CA LYS A 69 -4.25 -0.63 6.35
C LYS A 69 -4.78 -0.97 4.97
N ILE A 70 -3.90 -1.44 4.11
CA ILE A 70 -4.24 -1.87 2.77
C ILE A 70 -4.10 -3.38 2.71
N SER A 71 -5.12 -4.06 2.20
CA SER A 71 -5.10 -5.52 2.02
C SER A 71 -5.43 -5.81 0.57
N ILE A 72 -4.57 -6.57 -0.09
CA ILE A 72 -4.69 -6.84 -1.53
C ILE A 72 -4.72 -8.34 -1.77
N THR A 73 -5.73 -8.79 -2.51
CA THR A 73 -5.83 -10.16 -2.95
C THR A 73 -6.46 -10.18 -4.33
N ASP A 74 -6.41 -11.32 -4.99
CA ASP A 74 -7.05 -11.51 -6.29
C ASP A 74 -8.04 -12.66 -6.16
N HIS A 75 -9.31 -12.33 -6.06
CA HIS A 75 -10.36 -13.33 -5.86
C HIS A 75 -10.45 -14.30 -7.04
N GLU A 76 -10.17 -13.82 -8.24
CA GLU A 76 -10.21 -14.67 -9.41
C GLU A 76 -9.12 -15.73 -9.41
N LYS A 77 -7.97 -15.41 -8.81
CA LYS A 77 -6.85 -16.32 -8.71
C LYS A 77 -6.83 -17.08 -7.38
N GLY A 78 -7.72 -16.74 -6.48
CA GLY A 78 -7.77 -17.36 -5.17
C GLY A 78 -6.62 -16.99 -4.26
N GLY A 79 -6.00 -15.83 -4.47
CA GLY A 79 -4.89 -15.39 -3.64
C GLY A 79 -4.08 -14.30 -4.31
N VAL A 80 -2.81 -14.19 -3.92
CA VAL A 80 -1.91 -13.18 -4.46
C VAL A 80 -1.51 -13.52 -5.89
N SER A 81 -1.59 -12.55 -6.78
CA SER A 81 -1.27 -12.70 -8.20
C SER A 81 -0.35 -11.57 -8.64
N ASP A 82 0.06 -11.60 -9.90
CA ASP A 82 0.87 -10.53 -10.47
C ASP A 82 0.18 -9.17 -10.39
N LYS A 83 -1.13 -9.15 -10.49
CA LYS A 83 -1.90 -7.91 -10.34
C LYS A 83 -1.70 -7.32 -8.94
N CYS A 84 -1.64 -8.18 -7.92
CA CYS A 84 -1.40 -7.72 -6.56
C CYS A 84 -0.03 -7.09 -6.42
N HIS A 85 0.99 -7.71 -6.98
CA HIS A 85 2.35 -7.17 -6.92
C HIS A 85 2.48 -5.86 -7.69
N LYS A 86 1.79 -5.74 -8.81
CA LYS A 86 1.80 -4.49 -9.56
C LYS A 86 1.16 -3.36 -8.75
N LEU A 87 0.05 -3.65 -8.10
CA LEU A 87 -0.62 -2.65 -7.27
C LEU A 87 0.27 -2.22 -6.10
N VAL A 88 0.94 -3.18 -5.45
CA VAL A 88 1.89 -2.90 -4.38
C VAL A 88 2.99 -1.96 -4.87
N LYS A 89 3.58 -2.24 -6.01
CA LYS A 89 4.66 -1.40 -6.54
C LYS A 89 4.20 0.02 -6.76
N ASP A 90 3.02 0.20 -7.30
CA ASP A 90 2.52 1.54 -7.59
C ASP A 90 2.11 2.27 -6.31
N ILE A 91 1.56 1.57 -5.34
CA ILE A 91 1.25 2.17 -4.05
C ILE A 91 2.53 2.59 -3.33
N ASP A 92 3.56 1.78 -3.40
CA ASP A 92 4.82 2.08 -2.73
C ASP A 92 5.56 3.28 -3.33
N LYS A 93 5.17 3.71 -4.51
CA LYS A 93 5.72 4.92 -5.13
C LYS A 93 5.06 6.20 -4.67
N LEU A 94 3.98 6.12 -3.92
CA LEU A 94 3.25 7.31 -3.46
C LEU A 94 3.97 8.10 -2.38
#